data_2aa70fa6bd4fcf09ef7c5dc217f69257
#
_entry.id   2aa70fa6bd4fcf09ef7c5dc217f69257
#
_cell.length_a   1.000
_cell.length_b   1.000
_cell.length_c   1.000
_cell.angle_alpha   90.00
_cell.angle_beta   90.00
_cell.angle_gamma   90.00
#
_symmetry.space_group_name_H-M   'P 1'
#
loop_
_entity.id
_entity.type
_entity.pdbx_description
1 polymer ?
#
loop_
_entity_poly.entity_id
_entity_poly.type
_entity_poly.pdbx_seq_one_letter_code
_entity_poly.pdbx_strand_id
1 'polypeptide(L)'
;FTGHLAADLFWSLRNPSQVRWGDFVNAAVEAGIAALPIVGLVSFLIGVILSFQAAIGMMQFGATSFVGPLAALGIVREMGPLITAILLAGRSSAAFAAEIGTMTVNSEVDALVTGGLSPIRFLVVPRVLAGILVMPILTLYADIVSILASMFTMLAYGIPFINFYNGMVAAVSLEDILSGLVKATLFGVVVSAVGCLRGMQTGTGAAAVGISATRAVVSSIVMIVLVDGVFAVISYKTGSVSYTHLTLPTKA
;
A
#
# COMPACT_ATOMS: atom_id res chain seq x y z
N PHE A 1 3.35 -2.70 -22.69
CA PHE A 1 3.61 -3.32 -21.39
C PHE A 1 2.31 -3.56 -20.61
N THR A 2 1.51 -2.53 -20.32
CA THR A 2 0.28 -2.65 -19.50
C THR A 2 -0.72 -3.65 -20.06
N GLY A 3 -0.96 -3.63 -21.38
CA GLY A 3 -1.87 -4.58 -22.02
C GLY A 3 -1.38 -6.03 -21.95
N HIS A 4 -0.10 -6.26 -22.19
CA HIS A 4 0.50 -7.60 -22.06
C HIS A 4 0.50 -8.07 -20.62
N LEU A 5 0.81 -7.19 -19.64
CA LEU A 5 0.76 -7.51 -18.23
C LEU A 5 -0.66 -7.92 -17.79
N ALA A 6 -1.69 -7.15 -18.18
CA ALA A 6 -3.07 -7.48 -17.86
C ALA A 6 -3.49 -8.83 -18.45
N ALA A 7 -3.13 -9.10 -19.72
CA ALA A 7 -3.40 -10.37 -20.37
C ALA A 7 -2.69 -11.55 -19.69
N ASP A 8 -1.41 -11.38 -19.34
CA ASP A 8 -0.61 -12.42 -18.68
C ASP A 8 -1.03 -12.65 -17.21
N LEU A 9 -1.47 -11.61 -16.50
CA LEU A 9 -2.07 -11.76 -15.16
C LEU A 9 -3.38 -12.56 -15.24
N PHE A 10 -4.27 -12.20 -16.17
CA PHE A 10 -5.52 -12.92 -16.35
C PHE A 10 -5.30 -14.39 -16.77
N TRP A 11 -4.34 -14.61 -17.68
CA TRP A 11 -3.95 -15.96 -18.06
C TRP A 11 -3.37 -16.77 -16.87
N SER A 12 -2.56 -16.15 -16.01
CA SER A 12 -1.96 -16.80 -14.84
C SER A 12 -3.01 -17.21 -13.81
N LEU A 13 -4.06 -16.41 -13.64
CA LEU A 13 -5.19 -16.77 -12.78
C LEU A 13 -5.95 -17.99 -13.30
N ARG A 14 -6.01 -18.16 -14.63
CA ARG A 14 -6.64 -19.32 -15.26
C ARG A 14 -5.75 -20.57 -15.29
N ASN A 15 -4.43 -20.42 -15.23
CA ASN A 15 -3.45 -21.50 -15.32
C ASN A 15 -2.45 -21.46 -14.15
N PRO A 16 -2.88 -21.69 -12.92
CA PRO A 16 -2.04 -21.54 -11.72
C PRO A 16 -0.86 -22.53 -11.70
N SER A 17 -0.97 -23.65 -12.40
CA SER A 17 0.12 -24.66 -12.51
C SER A 17 1.34 -24.16 -13.30
N GLN A 18 1.20 -23.11 -14.10
CA GLN A 18 2.28 -22.54 -14.90
C GLN A 18 2.93 -21.30 -14.25
N VAL A 19 2.39 -20.85 -13.12
CA VAL A 19 2.98 -19.78 -12.33
C VAL A 19 4.19 -20.30 -11.56
N ARG A 20 5.28 -19.57 -11.55
CA ARG A 20 6.49 -19.89 -10.78
C ARG A 20 6.30 -19.56 -9.30
N TRP A 21 5.66 -20.46 -8.59
CA TRP A 21 5.34 -20.30 -7.17
C TRP A 21 6.57 -20.07 -6.28
N GLY A 22 7.73 -20.63 -6.66
CA GLY A 22 8.99 -20.39 -5.96
C GLY A 22 9.39 -18.91 -5.99
N ASP A 23 9.35 -18.29 -7.17
CA ASP A 23 9.69 -16.87 -7.34
C ASP A 23 8.65 -15.96 -6.70
N PHE A 24 7.36 -16.34 -6.76
CA PHE A 24 6.29 -15.64 -6.08
C PHE A 24 6.52 -15.62 -4.55
N VAL A 25 6.79 -16.77 -3.95
CA VAL A 25 7.03 -16.87 -2.50
C VAL A 25 8.28 -16.08 -2.10
N ASN A 26 9.37 -16.20 -2.84
CA ASN A 26 10.59 -15.43 -2.57
C ASN A 26 10.33 -13.93 -2.64
N ALA A 27 9.67 -13.46 -3.69
CA ALA A 27 9.31 -12.05 -3.84
C ALA A 27 8.37 -11.57 -2.72
N ALA A 28 7.40 -12.40 -2.30
CA ALA A 28 6.47 -12.07 -1.23
C ALA A 28 7.17 -12.01 0.14
N VAL A 29 8.06 -12.96 0.43
CA VAL A 29 8.84 -12.98 1.68
C VAL A 29 9.78 -11.78 1.75
N GLU A 30 10.50 -11.50 0.68
CA GLU A 30 11.43 -10.38 0.62
C GLU A 30 10.72 -9.02 0.70
N ALA A 31 9.64 -8.84 -0.06
CA ALA A 31 8.86 -7.60 -0.02
C ALA A 31 8.12 -7.43 1.31
N GLY A 32 7.61 -8.52 1.91
CA GLY A 32 6.80 -8.50 3.13
C GLY A 32 7.64 -8.43 4.40
N ILE A 33 8.36 -9.51 4.73
CA ILE A 33 9.03 -9.67 6.03
C ILE A 33 10.06 -8.56 6.26
N ALA A 34 10.86 -8.27 5.27
CA ALA A 34 11.89 -7.27 5.42
C ALA A 34 11.35 -5.82 5.40
N ALA A 35 10.07 -5.60 5.06
CA ALA A 35 9.41 -4.31 5.20
C ALA A 35 8.78 -4.10 6.59
N LEU A 36 8.48 -5.16 7.36
CA LEU A 36 7.81 -5.07 8.65
C LEU A 36 8.42 -4.05 9.62
N PRO A 37 9.75 -4.02 9.85
CA PRO A 37 10.32 -3.09 10.83
C PRO A 37 10.11 -1.63 10.45
N ILE A 38 10.32 -1.28 9.19
CA ILE A 38 10.18 0.10 8.73
C ILE A 38 8.71 0.52 8.64
N VAL A 39 7.84 -0.36 8.17
CA VAL A 39 6.39 -0.11 8.14
C VAL A 39 5.88 0.07 9.57
N GLY A 40 6.27 -0.79 10.51
CA GLY A 40 5.88 -0.67 11.91
C GLY A 40 6.34 0.63 12.55
N LEU A 41 7.61 1.00 12.36
CA LEU A 41 8.15 2.25 12.92
C LEU A 41 7.42 3.48 12.36
N VAL A 42 7.28 3.57 11.04
CA VAL A 42 6.66 4.73 10.41
C VAL A 42 5.17 4.80 10.74
N SER A 43 4.46 3.67 10.74
CA SER A 43 3.04 3.60 11.11
C SER A 43 2.82 4.00 12.57
N PHE A 44 3.70 3.59 13.48
CA PHE A 44 3.67 4.04 14.87
C PHE A 44 3.77 5.57 14.97
N LEU A 45 4.76 6.18 14.30
CA LEU A 45 4.94 7.63 14.30
C LEU A 45 3.74 8.37 13.68
N ILE A 46 3.18 7.85 12.58
CA ILE A 46 1.99 8.43 11.95
C ILE A 46 0.78 8.36 12.90
N GLY A 47 0.57 7.23 13.58
CA GLY A 47 -0.49 7.09 14.58
C GLY A 47 -0.37 8.13 15.70
N VAL A 48 0.84 8.35 16.22
CA VAL A 48 1.13 9.40 17.23
C VAL A 48 0.80 10.78 16.66
N ILE A 49 1.32 11.12 15.47
CA ILE A 49 1.14 12.44 14.85
C ILE A 49 -0.33 12.76 14.58
N LEU A 50 -1.04 11.83 13.95
CA LEU A 50 -2.46 12.04 13.60
C LEU A 50 -3.34 12.19 14.83
N SER A 51 -3.10 11.38 15.85
CA SER A 51 -3.85 11.49 17.11
C SER A 51 -3.56 12.78 17.83
N PHE A 52 -2.29 13.21 17.85
CA PHE A 52 -1.90 14.49 18.44
C PHE A 52 -2.58 15.66 17.72
N GLN A 53 -2.57 15.69 16.39
CA GLN A 53 -3.23 16.73 15.60
C GLN A 53 -4.76 16.72 15.80
N ALA A 54 -5.38 15.53 15.80
CA ALA A 54 -6.80 15.40 16.04
C ALA A 54 -7.19 15.86 17.47
N ALA A 55 -6.37 15.53 18.49
CA ALA A 55 -6.61 15.94 19.86
C ALA A 55 -6.56 17.47 20.00
N ILE A 56 -5.54 18.14 19.49
CA ILE A 56 -5.43 19.60 19.56
C ILE A 56 -6.64 20.26 18.90
N GLY A 57 -7.01 19.83 17.69
CA GLY A 57 -8.14 20.40 16.98
C GLY A 57 -9.47 20.21 17.72
N MET A 58 -9.74 18.99 18.21
CA MET A 58 -11.02 18.69 18.87
C MET A 58 -11.13 19.25 20.29
N MET A 59 -10.03 19.35 21.04
CA MET A 59 -10.02 19.95 22.38
C MET A 59 -10.43 21.42 22.37
N GLN A 60 -10.04 22.19 21.34
CA GLN A 60 -10.44 23.59 21.21
C GLN A 60 -11.96 23.78 21.08
N PHE A 61 -12.67 22.77 20.58
CA PHE A 61 -14.13 22.77 20.43
C PHE A 61 -14.85 21.99 21.55
N GLY A 62 -14.12 21.49 22.53
CA GLY A 62 -14.71 20.64 23.59
C GLY A 62 -15.21 19.28 23.10
N ALA A 63 -14.80 18.86 21.90
CA ALA A 63 -15.30 17.68 21.19
C ALA A 63 -14.32 16.49 21.28
N THR A 64 -13.78 16.22 22.45
CA THR A 64 -12.76 15.17 22.69
C THR A 64 -13.22 13.76 22.32
N SER A 65 -14.53 13.48 22.37
CA SER A 65 -15.12 12.20 21.98
C SER A 65 -14.96 11.86 20.48
N PHE A 66 -14.71 12.85 19.62
CA PHE A 66 -14.53 12.66 18.19
C PHE A 66 -13.07 12.38 17.78
N VAL A 67 -12.11 12.48 18.69
CA VAL A 67 -10.69 12.25 18.38
C VAL A 67 -10.45 10.82 17.92
N GLY A 68 -10.98 9.83 18.63
CA GLY A 68 -10.85 8.41 18.29
C GLY A 68 -11.44 8.06 16.90
N PRO A 69 -12.71 8.42 16.65
CA PRO A 69 -13.36 8.24 15.35
C PRO A 69 -12.57 8.83 14.19
N LEU A 70 -12.16 10.09 14.28
CA LEU A 70 -11.46 10.78 13.19
C LEU A 70 -10.07 10.21 12.92
N ALA A 71 -9.31 9.92 13.99
CA ALA A 71 -7.99 9.33 13.84
C ALA A 71 -8.07 7.94 13.21
N ALA A 72 -8.98 7.08 13.69
CA ALA A 72 -9.13 5.73 13.19
C ALA A 72 -9.60 5.68 11.71
N LEU A 73 -10.60 6.49 11.34
CA LEU A 73 -11.05 6.60 9.95
C LEU A 73 -9.94 7.10 9.02
N GLY A 74 -9.21 8.14 9.44
CA GLY A 74 -8.09 8.68 8.67
C GLY A 74 -6.97 7.66 8.45
N ILE A 75 -6.69 6.83 9.46
CA ILE A 75 -5.69 5.76 9.37
C ILE A 75 -6.18 4.69 8.39
N VAL A 76 -7.31 4.06 8.64
CA VAL A 76 -7.77 2.88 7.91
C VAL A 76 -8.08 3.17 6.44
N ARG A 77 -8.70 4.32 6.14
CA ARG A 77 -9.13 4.66 4.77
C ARG A 77 -8.02 5.26 3.92
N GLU A 78 -7.12 6.05 4.51
CA GLU A 78 -6.18 6.86 3.75
C GLU A 78 -4.73 6.58 4.13
N MET A 79 -4.35 6.83 5.38
CA MET A 79 -2.94 6.88 5.76
C MET A 79 -2.27 5.51 5.76
N GLY A 80 -2.95 4.45 6.24
CA GLY A 80 -2.42 3.09 6.25
C GLY A 80 -2.04 2.60 4.85
N PRO A 81 -2.99 2.55 3.90
CA PRO A 81 -2.70 2.15 2.52
C PRO A 81 -1.64 3.04 1.85
N LEU A 82 -1.76 4.37 1.98
CA LEU A 82 -0.87 5.32 1.30
C LEU A 82 0.57 5.23 1.80
N ILE A 83 0.78 5.26 3.13
CA ILE A 83 2.13 5.22 3.72
C ILE A 83 2.79 3.88 3.44
N THR A 84 2.06 2.78 3.58
CA THR A 84 2.58 1.45 3.24
C THR A 84 3.00 1.38 1.78
N ALA A 85 2.22 1.94 0.85
CA ALA A 85 2.54 1.98 -0.56
C ALA A 85 3.81 2.80 -0.85
N ILE A 86 3.96 3.97 -0.23
CA ILE A 86 5.15 4.81 -0.40
C ILE A 86 6.41 4.09 0.12
N LEU A 87 6.32 3.43 1.28
CA LEU A 87 7.43 2.67 1.84
C LEU A 87 7.84 1.49 0.94
N LEU A 88 6.85 0.75 0.41
CA LEU A 88 7.12 -0.32 -0.54
C LEU A 88 7.62 0.20 -1.89
N ALA A 89 7.18 1.36 -2.35
CA ALA A 89 7.75 2.01 -3.53
C ALA A 89 9.24 2.27 -3.36
N GLY A 90 9.63 2.82 -2.21
CA GLY A 90 11.04 3.10 -1.90
C GLY A 90 11.91 1.85 -1.80
N ARG A 91 11.35 0.73 -1.33
CA ARG A 91 12.09 -0.51 -1.08
C ARG A 91 11.86 -1.56 -2.16
N SER A 92 10.65 -2.08 -2.28
CA SER A 92 10.35 -3.24 -3.13
C SER A 92 10.35 -2.89 -4.61
N SER A 93 9.81 -1.71 -5.02
CA SER A 93 9.88 -1.27 -6.40
C SER A 93 11.33 -1.03 -6.85
N ALA A 94 12.15 -0.43 -5.98
CA ALA A 94 13.59 -0.24 -6.24
C ALA A 94 14.33 -1.56 -6.37
N ALA A 95 14.06 -2.52 -5.47
CA ALA A 95 14.67 -3.86 -5.51
C ALA A 95 14.30 -4.61 -6.79
N PHE A 96 13.02 -4.65 -7.17
CA PHE A 96 12.58 -5.28 -8.43
C PHE A 96 13.20 -4.62 -9.66
N ALA A 97 13.33 -3.28 -9.65
CA ALA A 97 13.98 -2.57 -10.74
C ALA A 97 15.48 -2.87 -10.82
N ALA A 98 16.18 -2.98 -9.70
CA ALA A 98 17.60 -3.32 -9.65
C ALA A 98 17.85 -4.76 -10.09
N GLU A 99 17.05 -5.71 -9.62
CA GLU A 99 17.17 -7.12 -9.94
C GLU A 99 16.93 -7.36 -11.44
N ILE A 100 15.78 -6.94 -11.97
CA ILE A 100 15.47 -7.08 -13.41
C ILE A 100 16.45 -6.24 -14.25
N GLY A 101 16.86 -5.06 -13.76
CA GLY A 101 17.83 -4.21 -14.42
C GLY A 101 19.20 -4.88 -14.56
N THR A 102 19.64 -5.62 -13.55
CA THR A 102 20.87 -6.43 -13.61
C THR A 102 20.75 -7.55 -14.64
N MET A 103 19.61 -8.26 -14.66
CA MET A 103 19.34 -9.28 -15.67
C MET A 103 19.31 -8.69 -17.10
N THR A 104 18.81 -7.46 -17.25
CA THR A 104 18.78 -6.75 -18.54
C THR A 104 20.20 -6.39 -18.99
N VAL A 105 21.04 -5.87 -18.09
CA VAL A 105 22.46 -5.53 -18.39
C VAL A 105 23.26 -6.77 -18.75
N ASN A 106 22.98 -7.89 -18.11
CA ASN A 106 23.65 -9.18 -18.38
C ASN A 106 23.08 -9.93 -19.61
N SER A 107 22.12 -9.33 -20.35
CA SER A 107 21.44 -9.96 -21.49
C SER A 107 20.64 -11.24 -21.12
N GLU A 108 20.32 -11.45 -19.85
CA GLU A 108 19.53 -12.59 -19.39
C GLU A 108 18.08 -12.48 -19.86
N VAL A 109 17.53 -11.24 -19.92
CA VAL A 109 16.20 -10.97 -20.46
C VAL A 109 16.13 -11.30 -21.97
N ASP A 110 17.17 -10.98 -22.73
CA ASP A 110 17.28 -11.31 -24.15
C ASP A 110 17.40 -12.82 -24.36
N ALA A 111 18.12 -13.52 -23.47
CA ALA A 111 18.19 -14.98 -23.48
C ALA A 111 16.83 -15.64 -23.25
N LEU A 112 15.97 -15.08 -22.40
CA LEU A 112 14.58 -15.55 -22.23
C LEU A 112 13.78 -15.38 -23.53
N VAL A 113 13.89 -14.23 -24.19
CA VAL A 113 13.21 -13.95 -25.47
C VAL A 113 13.66 -14.91 -26.58
N THR A 114 14.97 -15.12 -26.71
CA THR A 114 15.53 -16.06 -27.72
C THR A 114 15.17 -17.51 -27.42
N GLY A 115 14.99 -17.85 -26.13
CA GLY A 115 14.46 -19.14 -25.68
C GLY A 115 12.94 -19.31 -25.85
N GLY A 116 12.25 -18.32 -26.44
CA GLY A 116 10.79 -18.37 -26.66
C GLY A 116 9.94 -18.13 -25.43
N LEU A 117 10.55 -17.64 -24.33
CA LEU A 117 9.85 -17.34 -23.08
C LEU A 117 9.46 -15.85 -23.03
N SER A 118 8.26 -15.56 -22.55
CA SER A 118 7.83 -14.18 -22.31
C SER A 118 8.46 -13.63 -21.02
N PRO A 119 9.32 -12.59 -21.08
CA PRO A 119 9.91 -12.00 -19.88
C PRO A 119 8.85 -11.46 -18.92
N ILE A 120 7.73 -10.94 -19.43
CA ILE A 120 6.63 -10.44 -18.60
C ILE A 120 6.06 -11.58 -17.76
N ARG A 121 5.72 -12.70 -18.40
CA ARG A 121 5.14 -13.87 -17.72
C ARG A 121 6.12 -14.50 -16.72
N PHE A 122 7.38 -14.53 -17.08
CA PHE A 122 8.42 -15.21 -16.30
C PHE A 122 8.92 -14.37 -15.12
N LEU A 123 9.15 -13.07 -15.31
CA LEU A 123 9.74 -12.19 -14.30
C LEU A 123 8.73 -11.29 -13.62
N VAL A 124 7.78 -10.70 -14.38
CA VAL A 124 6.92 -9.64 -13.85
C VAL A 124 5.73 -10.21 -13.10
N VAL A 125 5.06 -11.21 -13.67
CA VAL A 125 3.82 -11.79 -13.09
C VAL A 125 4.01 -12.29 -11.66
N PRO A 126 5.04 -13.08 -11.29
CA PRO A 126 5.23 -13.52 -9.91
C PRO A 126 5.41 -12.36 -8.94
N ARG A 127 6.15 -11.30 -9.32
CA ARG A 127 6.38 -10.12 -8.50
C ARG A 127 5.12 -9.26 -8.30
N VAL A 128 4.30 -9.14 -9.35
CA VAL A 128 3.01 -8.41 -9.25
C VAL A 128 2.03 -9.18 -8.38
N LEU A 129 1.94 -10.50 -8.52
CA LEU A 129 1.13 -11.34 -7.63
C LEU A 129 1.58 -11.24 -6.17
N ALA A 130 2.89 -11.22 -5.93
CA ALA A 130 3.45 -10.99 -4.59
C ALA A 130 3.03 -9.62 -4.03
N GLY A 131 3.10 -8.55 -4.83
CA GLY A 131 2.63 -7.22 -4.46
C GLY A 131 1.14 -7.17 -4.10
N ILE A 132 0.30 -7.85 -4.89
CA ILE A 132 -1.15 -7.97 -4.66
C ILE A 132 -1.44 -8.61 -3.29
N LEU A 133 -0.67 -9.62 -2.89
CA LEU A 133 -0.85 -10.31 -1.62
C LEU A 133 -0.25 -9.56 -0.44
N VAL A 134 0.98 -9.07 -0.59
CA VAL A 134 1.77 -8.48 0.49
C VAL A 134 1.22 -7.13 0.92
N MET A 135 0.78 -6.29 -0.03
CA MET A 135 0.31 -4.94 0.27
C MET A 135 -0.86 -4.88 1.24
N PRO A 136 -1.97 -5.61 1.05
CA PRO A 136 -3.08 -5.59 2.01
C PRO A 136 -2.66 -6.09 3.40
N ILE A 137 -1.80 -7.10 3.47
CA ILE A 137 -1.31 -7.66 4.74
C ILE A 137 -0.47 -6.63 5.51
N LEU A 138 0.46 -5.95 4.81
CA LEU A 138 1.26 -4.89 5.42
C LEU A 138 0.43 -3.67 5.80
N THR A 139 -0.61 -3.36 5.03
CA THR A 139 -1.55 -2.27 5.37
C THR A 139 -2.33 -2.59 6.64
N LEU A 140 -2.87 -3.80 6.79
CA LEU A 140 -3.51 -4.23 8.04
C LEU A 140 -2.55 -4.14 9.24
N TYR A 141 -1.31 -4.58 9.06
CA TYR A 141 -0.29 -4.44 10.10
C TYR A 141 -0.03 -2.95 10.43
N ALA A 142 0.09 -2.09 9.42
CA ALA A 142 0.29 -0.66 9.58
C ALA A 142 -0.87 0.00 10.33
N ASP A 143 -2.12 -0.35 9.99
CA ASP A 143 -3.33 0.16 10.63
C ASP A 143 -3.37 -0.22 12.11
N ILE A 144 -3.11 -1.50 12.43
CA ILE A 144 -3.07 -1.98 13.81
C ILE A 144 -2.03 -1.22 14.62
N VAL A 145 -0.80 -1.08 14.11
CA VAL A 145 0.29 -0.38 14.80
C VAL A 145 -0.05 1.11 14.98
N SER A 146 -0.61 1.77 13.96
CA SER A 146 -1.01 3.17 14.04
C SER A 146 -2.14 3.40 15.05
N ILE A 147 -3.15 2.53 15.07
CA ILE A 147 -4.25 2.61 16.02
C ILE A 147 -3.76 2.40 17.45
N LEU A 148 -2.90 1.42 17.70
CA LEU A 148 -2.30 1.21 19.01
C LEU A 148 -1.49 2.43 19.47
N ALA A 149 -0.67 3.00 18.57
CA ALA A 149 0.09 4.22 18.85
C ALA A 149 -0.84 5.40 19.17
N SER A 150 -1.96 5.52 18.46
CA SER A 150 -3.00 6.51 18.71
C SER A 150 -3.62 6.37 20.09
N MET A 151 -3.94 5.15 20.51
CA MET A 151 -4.49 4.87 21.85
C MET A 151 -3.52 5.27 22.95
N PHE A 152 -2.23 4.96 22.80
CA PHE A 152 -1.21 5.37 23.77
C PHE A 152 -1.06 6.90 23.84
N THR A 153 -1.10 7.58 22.70
CA THR A 153 -1.03 9.04 22.65
C THR A 153 -2.20 9.69 23.38
N MET A 154 -3.42 9.14 23.22
CA MET A 154 -4.62 9.68 23.86
C MET A 154 -4.61 9.58 25.38
N LEU A 155 -3.92 8.61 25.95
CA LEU A 155 -3.73 8.56 27.41
C LEU A 155 -3.01 9.79 27.95
N ALA A 156 -2.02 10.31 27.24
CA ALA A 156 -1.29 11.52 27.65
C ALA A 156 -2.21 12.76 27.71
N TYR A 157 -3.34 12.73 26.98
CA TYR A 157 -4.38 13.78 27.01
C TYR A 157 -5.54 13.49 27.95
N GLY A 158 -5.42 12.46 28.82
CA GLY A 158 -6.45 12.11 29.78
C GLY A 158 -7.70 11.44 29.17
N ILE A 159 -7.61 10.97 27.93
CA ILE A 159 -8.68 10.20 27.27
C ILE A 159 -8.45 8.71 27.56
N PRO A 160 -9.35 8.04 28.32
CA PRO A 160 -9.20 6.62 28.63
C PRO A 160 -9.24 5.75 27.37
N PHE A 161 -8.52 4.62 27.38
CA PHE A 161 -8.52 3.64 26.29
C PHE A 161 -9.91 3.22 25.87
N ILE A 162 -10.81 3.00 26.82
CA ILE A 162 -12.18 2.53 26.53
C ILE A 162 -12.96 3.57 25.72
N ASN A 163 -12.77 4.85 25.97
CA ASN A 163 -13.46 5.90 25.23
C ASN A 163 -12.96 6.00 23.79
N PHE A 164 -11.63 5.87 23.58
CA PHE A 164 -11.05 5.83 22.26
C PHE A 164 -11.53 4.59 21.49
N TYR A 165 -11.48 3.40 22.13
CA TYR A 165 -11.91 2.15 21.52
C TYR A 165 -13.39 2.18 21.12
N ASN A 166 -14.27 2.59 22.02
CA ASN A 166 -15.70 2.68 21.73
C ASN A 166 -15.99 3.68 20.61
N GLY A 167 -15.31 4.82 20.60
CA GLY A 167 -15.42 5.80 19.53
C GLY A 167 -14.94 5.27 18.18
N MET A 168 -13.82 4.54 18.16
CA MET A 168 -13.30 3.89 16.96
C MET A 168 -14.27 2.83 16.41
N VAL A 169 -14.74 1.91 17.26
CA VAL A 169 -15.66 0.82 16.85
C VAL A 169 -17.00 1.38 16.35
N ALA A 170 -17.47 2.49 16.92
CA ALA A 170 -18.68 3.14 16.45
C ALA A 170 -18.53 3.84 15.08
N ALA A 171 -17.29 4.25 14.72
CA ALA A 171 -17.04 5.03 13.52
C ALA A 171 -16.51 4.23 12.35
N VAL A 172 -15.65 3.22 12.60
CA VAL A 172 -15.03 2.40 11.56
C VAL A 172 -15.94 1.24 11.21
N SER A 173 -16.46 1.25 10.00
CA SER A 173 -17.27 0.17 9.45
C SER A 173 -16.41 -0.89 8.74
N LEU A 174 -16.98 -2.06 8.50
CA LEU A 174 -16.34 -3.08 7.68
C LEU A 174 -16.09 -2.57 6.24
N GLU A 175 -16.96 -1.72 5.74
CA GLU A 175 -16.81 -1.09 4.41
C GLU A 175 -15.57 -0.20 4.34
N ASP A 176 -15.23 0.51 5.41
CA ASP A 176 -14.03 1.36 5.46
C ASP A 176 -12.76 0.51 5.40
N ILE A 177 -12.71 -0.59 6.14
CA ILE A 177 -11.59 -1.54 6.13
C ILE A 177 -11.44 -2.17 4.74
N LEU A 178 -12.52 -2.65 4.15
CA LEU A 178 -12.50 -3.26 2.82
C LEU A 178 -12.08 -2.25 1.74
N SER A 179 -12.56 -1.02 1.82
CA SER A 179 -12.15 0.06 0.92
C SER A 179 -10.65 0.33 1.00
N GLY A 180 -10.09 0.42 2.22
CA GLY A 180 -8.65 0.56 2.44
C GLY A 180 -7.84 -0.60 1.86
N LEU A 181 -8.32 -1.85 2.05
CA LEU A 181 -7.65 -3.05 1.52
C LEU A 181 -7.71 -3.15 -0.01
N VAL A 182 -8.83 -2.79 -0.63
CA VAL A 182 -8.95 -2.71 -2.09
C VAL A 182 -7.96 -1.70 -2.64
N LYS A 183 -7.89 -0.52 -2.02
CA LYS A 183 -6.93 0.54 -2.35
C LYS A 183 -5.48 0.05 -2.21
N ALA A 184 -5.15 -0.61 -1.10
CA ALA A 184 -3.84 -1.23 -0.88
C ALA A 184 -3.49 -2.25 -1.97
N THR A 185 -4.43 -3.10 -2.37
CA THR A 185 -4.24 -4.08 -3.44
C THR A 185 -3.89 -3.41 -4.76
N LEU A 186 -4.61 -2.33 -5.13
CA LEU A 186 -4.31 -1.54 -6.32
C LEU A 186 -2.89 -0.93 -6.25
N PHE A 187 -2.51 -0.40 -5.11
CA PHE A 187 -1.15 0.11 -4.91
C PHE A 187 -0.09 -0.99 -5.04
N GLY A 188 -0.39 -2.21 -4.57
CA GLY A 188 0.49 -3.37 -4.75
C GLY A 188 0.76 -3.70 -6.21
N VAL A 189 -0.29 -3.66 -7.05
CA VAL A 189 -0.15 -3.82 -8.51
C VAL A 189 0.73 -2.72 -9.08
N VAL A 190 0.45 -1.47 -8.74
CA VAL A 190 1.18 -0.30 -9.28
C VAL A 190 2.65 -0.34 -8.91
N VAL A 191 2.98 -0.52 -7.64
CA VAL A 191 4.36 -0.55 -7.13
C VAL A 191 5.19 -1.64 -7.79
N SER A 192 4.63 -2.85 -7.87
CA SER A 192 5.33 -4.00 -8.46
C SER A 192 5.46 -3.86 -9.98
N ALA A 193 4.40 -3.45 -10.67
CA ALA A 193 4.41 -3.29 -12.13
C ALA A 193 5.37 -2.20 -12.59
N VAL A 194 5.38 -1.04 -11.90
CA VAL A 194 6.28 0.07 -12.21
C VAL A 194 7.73 -0.30 -11.93
N GLY A 195 8.01 -0.98 -10.80
CA GLY A 195 9.36 -1.48 -10.49
C GLY A 195 9.89 -2.41 -11.58
N CYS A 196 9.11 -3.40 -11.97
CA CYS A 196 9.47 -4.33 -13.04
C CYS A 196 9.62 -3.63 -14.40
N LEU A 197 8.72 -2.69 -14.74
CA LEU A 197 8.81 -1.92 -15.98
C LEU A 197 10.12 -1.14 -16.08
N ARG A 198 10.50 -0.44 -15.00
CA ARG A 198 11.73 0.34 -14.96
C ARG A 198 12.98 -0.55 -15.02
N GLY A 199 12.93 -1.72 -14.39
CA GLY A 199 13.98 -2.72 -14.51
C GLY A 199 14.18 -3.20 -15.96
N MET A 200 13.10 -3.52 -16.67
CA MET A 200 13.14 -3.92 -18.08
C MET A 200 13.59 -2.77 -19.03
N GLN A 201 13.50 -1.53 -18.59
CA GLN A 201 13.94 -0.34 -19.34
C GLN A 201 15.36 0.11 -18.96
N THR A 202 16.11 -0.72 -18.23
CA THR A 202 17.49 -0.40 -17.83
C THR A 202 18.38 -0.30 -19.07
N GLY A 203 19.18 0.77 -19.13
CA GLY A 203 20.18 0.95 -20.17
C GLY A 203 21.40 0.04 -19.97
N THR A 204 22.47 0.31 -20.70
CA THR A 204 23.71 -0.46 -20.65
C THR A 204 24.61 -0.05 -19.48
N GLY A 205 25.23 -1.03 -18.85
CA GLY A 205 26.25 -0.86 -17.80
C GLY A 205 25.68 -0.78 -16.38
N ALA A 206 26.55 -1.05 -15.40
CA ALA A 206 26.16 -1.19 -13.99
C ALA A 206 25.53 0.10 -13.38
N ALA A 207 25.98 1.28 -13.81
CA ALA A 207 25.41 2.55 -13.35
C ALA A 207 23.94 2.72 -13.76
N ALA A 208 23.53 2.14 -14.89
CA ALA A 208 22.15 2.21 -15.36
C ALA A 208 21.18 1.51 -14.41
N VAL A 209 21.60 0.47 -13.69
CA VAL A 209 20.78 -0.24 -12.69
C VAL A 209 20.39 0.69 -11.55
N GLY A 210 21.33 1.47 -11.00
CA GLY A 210 21.05 2.44 -9.94
C GLY A 210 20.08 3.54 -10.40
N ILE A 211 20.24 4.01 -11.64
CA ILE A 211 19.33 5.00 -12.25
C ILE A 211 17.93 4.42 -12.41
N SER A 212 17.80 3.16 -12.85
CA SER A 212 16.51 2.48 -13.00
C SER A 212 15.81 2.30 -11.67
N ALA A 213 16.53 1.92 -10.61
CA ALA A 213 15.99 1.80 -9.25
C ALA A 213 15.44 3.14 -8.76
N THR A 214 16.18 4.23 -8.91
CA THR A 214 15.72 5.57 -8.53
C THR A 214 14.48 6.01 -9.34
N ARG A 215 14.48 5.77 -10.65
CA ARG A 215 13.34 6.07 -11.53
C ARG A 215 12.11 5.23 -11.15
N ALA A 216 12.31 3.99 -10.69
CA ALA A 216 11.22 3.13 -10.23
C ALA A 216 10.54 3.73 -9.00
N VAL A 217 11.30 4.17 -7.99
CA VAL A 217 10.76 4.83 -6.79
C VAL A 217 9.92 6.04 -7.16
N VAL A 218 10.51 7.00 -7.89
CA VAL A 218 9.83 8.24 -8.26
C VAL A 218 8.56 7.97 -9.06
N SER A 219 8.66 7.08 -10.06
CA SER A 219 7.50 6.74 -10.90
C SER A 219 6.40 6.03 -10.10
N SER A 220 6.77 5.15 -9.16
CA SER A 220 5.80 4.46 -8.30
C SER A 220 5.07 5.45 -7.39
N ILE A 221 5.78 6.38 -6.75
CA ILE A 221 5.16 7.40 -5.89
C ILE A 221 4.18 8.27 -6.68
N VAL A 222 4.58 8.74 -7.87
CA VAL A 222 3.69 9.53 -8.73
C VAL A 222 2.43 8.75 -9.09
N MET A 223 2.58 7.47 -9.48
CA MET A 223 1.44 6.62 -9.83
C MET A 223 0.55 6.31 -8.62
N ILE A 224 1.12 6.09 -7.42
CA ILE A 224 0.35 5.91 -6.18
C ILE A 224 -0.53 7.13 -5.94
N VAL A 225 0.03 8.35 -5.99
CA VAL A 225 -0.72 9.59 -5.75
C VAL A 225 -1.83 9.78 -6.80
N LEU A 226 -1.56 9.47 -8.07
CA LEU A 226 -2.58 9.54 -9.13
C LEU A 226 -3.72 8.54 -8.89
N VAL A 227 -3.40 7.30 -8.58
CA VAL A 227 -4.40 6.26 -8.28
C VAL A 227 -5.19 6.60 -7.02
N ASP A 228 -4.54 7.16 -6.01
CA ASP A 228 -5.16 7.63 -4.77
C ASP A 228 -6.21 8.72 -5.06
N GLY A 229 -5.83 9.74 -5.82
CA GLY A 229 -6.73 10.80 -6.23
C GLY A 229 -7.94 10.31 -7.05
N VAL A 230 -7.71 9.39 -8.00
CA VAL A 230 -8.80 8.77 -8.78
C VAL A 230 -9.72 7.95 -7.86
N PHE A 231 -9.15 7.17 -6.95
CA PHE A 231 -9.93 6.37 -5.99
C PHE A 231 -10.78 7.26 -5.08
N ALA A 232 -10.23 8.37 -4.58
CA ALA A 232 -10.96 9.34 -3.77
C ALA A 232 -12.18 9.92 -4.51
N VAL A 233 -12.01 10.30 -5.79
CA VAL A 233 -13.12 10.82 -6.63
C VAL A 233 -14.20 9.75 -6.86
N ILE A 234 -13.79 8.50 -7.13
CA ILE A 234 -14.73 7.40 -7.35
C ILE A 234 -15.50 7.12 -6.05
N SER A 235 -14.82 7.01 -4.92
CA SER A 235 -15.44 6.76 -3.60
C SER A 235 -16.43 7.85 -3.22
N TYR A 236 -16.14 9.10 -3.54
CA TYR A 236 -17.08 10.22 -3.35
C TYR A 236 -18.34 10.06 -4.22
N LYS A 237 -18.20 9.71 -5.50
CA LYS A 237 -19.34 9.55 -6.42
C LYS A 237 -20.21 8.32 -6.13
N THR A 238 -19.61 7.24 -5.65
CA THR A 238 -20.33 5.98 -5.33
C THR A 238 -21.05 6.03 -3.99
N GLY A 239 -20.92 7.13 -3.24
CA GLY A 239 -21.56 7.26 -1.93
C GLY A 239 -20.94 6.37 -0.85
N SER A 240 -19.80 5.75 -1.10
CA SER A 240 -19.04 4.97 -0.10
C SER A 240 -18.52 5.87 1.03
N VAL A 241 -18.65 7.18 0.89
CA VAL A 241 -18.46 8.18 1.94
C VAL A 241 -19.84 8.56 2.48
N SER A 242 -20.55 7.61 3.04
CA SER A 242 -21.80 7.90 3.75
C SER A 242 -21.47 8.60 5.07
N TYR A 243 -21.65 9.90 5.12
CA TYR A 243 -21.72 10.69 6.35
C TYR A 243 -23.03 10.42 7.13
N THR A 244 -23.73 9.32 6.87
CA THR A 244 -25.09 9.05 7.32
C THR A 244 -25.23 8.71 8.80
N HIS A 245 -24.16 8.70 9.58
CA HIS A 245 -24.29 8.42 11.03
C HIS A 245 -23.99 9.61 11.96
N LEU A 246 -23.86 10.81 11.43
CA LEU A 246 -23.84 12.05 12.22
C LEU A 246 -25.22 12.73 12.27
N THR A 247 -26.30 11.96 12.23
CA THR A 247 -27.60 12.50 12.68
C THR A 247 -27.50 12.66 14.19
N LEU A 248 -27.33 13.91 14.62
CA LEU A 248 -27.60 14.33 15.99
C LEU A 248 -28.96 13.77 16.38
N PRO A 249 -29.13 13.15 17.58
CA PRO A 249 -30.43 12.80 18.08
C PRO A 249 -31.19 14.12 18.26
N THR A 250 -32.12 14.40 17.37
CA THR A 250 -33.12 15.42 17.60
C THR A 250 -33.93 14.97 18.81
N LYS A 251 -33.61 15.56 19.97
CA LYS A 251 -34.50 15.49 21.12
C LYS A 251 -35.81 16.15 20.71
N ALA A 252 -36.88 15.34 20.58
CA ALA A 252 -38.25 15.78 20.80
C ALA A 252 -38.49 15.84 22.29
#